data_664e202333e3ff14e2d647b1dae16d55
#
_entry.id   664e202333e3ff14e2d647b1dae16d55
#
_cell.length_a   1.000
_cell.length_b   1.000
_cell.length_c   1.000
_cell.angle_alpha   90.00
_cell.angle_beta   90.00
_cell.angle_gamma   90.00
#
_symmetry.space_group_name_H-M   'P 1'
#
loop_
_entity.id
_entity.type
_entity.pdbx_description
1 polymer ?
#
loop_
_entity_poly.entity_id
_entity_poly.type
_entity_poly.pdbx_seq_one_letter_code
_entity_poly.pdbx_strand_id
1 'polypeptide(L)'
;MTTPHAQSQYQVRFDWGLAGAAAIADDADVIVWVDQLGTAHTELPDGGVVGGSIANRRALADWALERQGDLGDRFTIAVIAAGEVRPDGSLRFAVEDLLGAGAVIDALADVGIDYCSPESAAAAAAYTGLRNATSHLISSSASGQALGRPAVQLDAVDEVAVLREFRVRG
;
A
#
# COMPACT_ATOMS: atom_id res chain seq x y z
N MET A 1 -0.84 -15.21 -20.93
CA MET A 1 -0.14 -14.00 -21.42
C MET A 1 -0.36 -12.91 -20.39
N THR A 2 0.67 -12.51 -19.68
CA THR A 2 0.57 -11.44 -18.70
C THR A 2 0.41 -10.11 -19.45
N THR A 3 -0.60 -9.33 -19.09
CA THR A 3 -0.78 -8.00 -19.68
C THR A 3 0.22 -7.01 -19.06
N PRO A 4 0.62 -5.91 -19.75
CA PRO A 4 1.46 -4.88 -19.15
C PRO A 4 0.88 -4.29 -17.87
N HIS A 5 -0.45 -4.27 -17.74
CA HIS A 5 -1.15 -3.79 -16.55
C HIS A 5 -0.93 -4.65 -15.29
N ALA A 6 -0.51 -5.92 -15.44
CA ALA A 6 -0.20 -6.80 -14.31
C ALA A 6 1.10 -6.42 -13.58
N GLN A 7 1.95 -5.57 -14.17
CA GLN A 7 3.23 -5.15 -13.59
C GLN A 7 4.13 -6.33 -13.15
N SER A 8 3.92 -7.53 -13.70
CA SER A 8 4.47 -8.79 -13.19
C SER A 8 5.99 -8.91 -13.27
N GLN A 9 6.66 -8.06 -14.05
CA GLN A 9 8.12 -8.00 -14.08
C GLN A 9 8.72 -7.30 -12.84
N TYR A 10 7.92 -6.54 -12.09
CA TYR A 10 8.41 -5.75 -10.95
C TYR A 10 8.17 -6.46 -9.63
N GLN A 11 9.07 -6.23 -8.67
CA GLN A 11 8.96 -6.76 -7.32
C GLN A 11 7.97 -5.96 -6.49
N VAL A 12 7.97 -4.64 -6.62
CA VAL A 12 7.04 -3.74 -5.95
C VAL A 12 6.12 -3.12 -6.99
N ARG A 13 4.83 -3.37 -6.83
CA ARG A 13 3.77 -2.93 -7.74
C ARG A 13 2.80 -2.04 -7.03
N PHE A 14 2.12 -1.16 -7.75
CA PHE A 14 1.15 -0.25 -7.16
C PHE A 14 -0.08 -0.09 -8.05
N ASP A 15 -1.25 -0.14 -7.43
CA ASP A 15 -2.53 0.20 -8.07
C ASP A 15 -3.58 0.58 -7.00
N TRP A 16 -4.83 0.80 -7.44
CA TRP A 16 -5.92 1.32 -6.65
C TRP A 16 -7.11 0.36 -6.53
N GLY A 17 -7.63 0.23 -5.32
CA GLY A 17 -8.87 -0.47 -5.01
C GLY A 17 -8.86 -1.95 -5.38
N LEU A 18 -10.03 -2.59 -5.30
CA LEU A 18 -10.17 -4.02 -5.59
C LEU A 18 -9.85 -4.37 -7.06
N ALA A 19 -10.19 -3.48 -8.00
CA ALA A 19 -9.88 -3.69 -9.40
C ALA A 19 -8.36 -3.64 -9.66
N GLY A 20 -7.64 -2.71 -9.01
CA GLY A 20 -6.19 -2.67 -9.04
C GLY A 20 -5.55 -3.91 -8.44
N ALA A 21 -6.06 -4.36 -7.29
CA ALA A 21 -5.59 -5.61 -6.68
C ALA A 21 -5.78 -6.80 -7.62
N ALA A 22 -6.94 -6.93 -8.25
CA ALA A 22 -7.19 -7.98 -9.24
C ALA A 22 -6.26 -7.91 -10.46
N ALA A 23 -5.78 -6.71 -10.82
CA ALA A 23 -4.88 -6.53 -11.94
C ALA A 23 -3.42 -6.92 -11.65
N ILE A 24 -2.92 -6.64 -10.43
CA ILE A 24 -1.48 -6.72 -10.14
C ILE A 24 -1.09 -7.75 -9.07
N ALA A 25 -2.04 -8.38 -8.36
CA ALA A 25 -1.73 -9.22 -7.21
C ALA A 25 -1.78 -10.73 -7.46
N ASP A 26 -2.18 -11.18 -8.65
CA ASP A 26 -2.41 -12.61 -8.96
C ASP A 26 -1.19 -13.50 -8.66
N ASP A 27 0.01 -13.01 -8.96
CA ASP A 27 1.29 -13.68 -8.72
C ASP A 27 2.15 -13.00 -7.63
N ALA A 28 1.59 -12.06 -6.86
CA ALA A 28 2.29 -11.43 -5.74
C ALA A 28 2.29 -12.35 -4.51
N ASP A 29 3.37 -12.28 -3.72
CA ASP A 29 3.48 -13.03 -2.47
C ASP A 29 2.62 -12.42 -1.36
N VAL A 30 2.41 -11.11 -1.40
CA VAL A 30 1.59 -10.38 -0.43
C VAL A 30 0.92 -9.16 -1.07
N ILE A 31 -0.26 -8.84 -0.57
CA ILE A 31 -0.94 -7.57 -0.83
C ILE A 31 -0.79 -6.69 0.41
N VAL A 32 -0.29 -5.48 0.22
CA VAL A 32 -0.29 -4.43 1.23
C VAL A 32 -1.47 -3.51 0.94
N TRP A 33 -2.50 -3.59 1.78
CA TRP A 33 -3.70 -2.75 1.67
C TRP A 33 -3.52 -1.48 2.48
N VAL A 34 -3.62 -0.34 1.83
CA VAL A 34 -3.40 0.97 2.45
C VAL A 34 -4.70 1.76 2.48
N ASP A 35 -5.26 1.90 3.68
CA ASP A 35 -6.42 2.71 4.00
C ASP A 35 -6.08 3.59 5.20
N GLN A 36 -5.47 4.74 4.91
CA GLN A 36 -4.79 5.59 5.91
C GLN A 36 -5.74 6.14 6.99
N LEU A 37 -6.99 6.39 6.65
CA LEU A 37 -8.01 6.92 7.57
C LEU A 37 -9.11 5.91 7.94
N GLY A 38 -9.03 4.67 7.43
CA GLY A 38 -10.03 3.65 7.72
C GLY A 38 -11.40 3.95 7.10
N THR A 39 -11.42 4.63 5.95
CA THR A 39 -12.66 5.02 5.26
C THR A 39 -13.05 4.12 4.10
N ALA A 40 -12.17 3.19 3.74
CA ALA A 40 -12.46 2.23 2.69
C ALA A 40 -13.49 1.19 3.15
N HIS A 41 -14.08 0.53 2.18
CA HIS A 41 -15.00 -0.57 2.44
C HIS A 41 -14.32 -1.73 3.16
N THR A 42 -15.12 -2.50 3.90
CA THR A 42 -14.68 -3.67 4.65
C THR A 42 -14.25 -4.85 3.75
N GLU A 43 -14.49 -4.76 2.44
CA GLU A 43 -14.09 -5.79 1.50
C GLU A 43 -12.60 -5.71 1.20
N LEU A 44 -11.89 -6.82 1.38
CA LEU A 44 -10.48 -6.97 1.10
C LEU A 44 -10.27 -7.78 -0.18
N PRO A 45 -9.18 -7.53 -0.93
CA PRO A 45 -8.85 -8.34 -2.10
C PRO A 45 -8.55 -9.79 -1.72
N ASP A 46 -8.69 -10.71 -2.68
CA ASP A 46 -8.32 -12.10 -2.49
C ASP A 46 -6.80 -12.26 -2.37
N GLY A 47 -6.37 -13.20 -1.53
CA GLY A 47 -4.95 -13.46 -1.26
C GLY A 47 -4.55 -13.13 0.17
N GLY A 48 -3.26 -13.20 0.47
CA GLY A 48 -2.70 -12.78 1.74
C GLY A 48 -2.61 -11.25 1.81
N VAL A 49 -3.22 -10.65 2.83
CA VAL A 49 -3.33 -9.19 2.96
C VAL A 49 -2.78 -8.72 4.29
N VAL A 50 -1.89 -7.75 4.25
CA VAL A 50 -1.42 -7.00 5.42
C VAL A 50 -1.82 -5.54 5.30
N GLY A 51 -2.07 -4.89 6.42
CA GLY A 51 -2.37 -3.46 6.47
C GLY A 51 -1.10 -2.61 6.40
N GLY A 52 -1.08 -1.66 5.48
CA GLY A 52 -0.02 -0.66 5.35
C GLY A 52 -0.48 0.73 5.75
N SER A 53 0.41 1.51 6.35
CA SER A 53 0.18 2.90 6.73
C SER A 53 1.52 3.65 6.85
N ILE A 54 1.45 4.96 6.97
CA ILE A 54 2.65 5.76 7.26
C ILE A 54 3.27 5.32 8.60
N ALA A 55 2.45 5.01 9.60
CA ALA A 55 2.91 4.64 10.94
C ALA A 55 3.70 3.32 10.97
N ASN A 56 3.22 2.28 10.29
CA ASN A 56 3.85 0.96 10.32
C ASN A 56 4.80 0.67 9.15
N ARG A 57 5.05 1.64 8.27
CA ARG A 57 5.83 1.44 7.03
C ARG A 57 7.19 0.76 7.24
N ARG A 58 7.89 1.11 8.34
CA ARG A 58 9.21 0.53 8.65
C ARG A 58 9.09 -0.90 9.13
N ALA A 59 8.19 -1.18 10.07
CA ALA A 59 7.92 -2.54 10.54
C ALA A 59 7.52 -3.45 9.38
N LEU A 60 6.73 -2.94 8.45
CA LEU A 60 6.31 -3.67 7.25
C LEU A 60 7.48 -3.93 6.29
N ALA A 61 8.37 -2.96 6.10
CA ALA A 61 9.57 -3.12 5.27
C ALA A 61 10.53 -4.17 5.87
N ASP A 62 10.78 -4.12 7.18
CA ASP A 62 11.61 -5.09 7.88
C ASP A 62 10.99 -6.49 7.81
N TRP A 63 9.68 -6.61 8.02
CA TRP A 63 8.94 -7.86 7.87
C TRP A 63 9.05 -8.45 6.44
N ALA A 64 8.92 -7.60 5.41
CA ALA A 64 9.04 -8.04 4.02
C ALA A 64 10.46 -8.53 3.70
N LEU A 65 11.48 -7.86 4.24
CA LEU A 65 12.88 -8.27 4.11
C LEU A 65 13.14 -9.64 4.77
N GLU A 66 12.57 -9.88 5.95
CA GLU A 66 12.61 -11.20 6.60
C GLU A 66 11.96 -12.27 5.72
N ARG A 67 10.75 -12.00 5.18
CA ARG A 67 10.05 -12.95 4.28
C ARG A 67 10.86 -13.25 3.04
N GLN A 68 11.52 -12.25 2.46
CA GLN A 68 12.42 -12.45 1.32
C GLN A 68 13.60 -13.34 1.70
N GLY A 69 14.19 -13.15 2.88
CA GLY A 69 15.26 -14.00 3.39
C GLY A 69 14.82 -15.45 3.59
N ASP A 70 13.65 -15.67 4.18
CA ASP A 70 13.07 -17.00 4.39
C ASP A 70 12.75 -17.71 3.07
N LEU A 71 12.25 -16.97 2.08
CA LEU A 71 11.93 -17.49 0.77
C LEU A 71 13.20 -17.86 -0.04
N GLY A 72 14.31 -17.16 0.21
CA GLY A 72 15.57 -17.33 -0.53
C GLY A 72 15.48 -16.83 -1.98
N ASP A 73 14.44 -16.09 -2.32
CA ASP A 73 14.17 -15.51 -3.64
C ASP A 73 13.44 -14.18 -3.46
N ARG A 74 13.14 -13.50 -4.57
CA ARG A 74 12.45 -12.22 -4.60
C ARG A 74 11.04 -12.36 -4.04
N PHE A 75 10.74 -11.62 -2.98
CA PHE A 75 9.41 -11.53 -2.37
C PHE A 75 8.63 -10.40 -3.05
N THR A 76 7.59 -10.75 -3.80
CA THR A 76 6.82 -9.81 -4.62
C THR A 76 5.66 -9.19 -3.84
N ILE A 77 5.53 -7.88 -3.93
CA ILE A 77 4.63 -7.08 -3.10
C ILE A 77 3.72 -6.24 -3.99
N ALA A 78 2.41 -6.44 -3.89
CA ALA A 78 1.41 -5.59 -4.49
C ALA A 78 0.90 -4.58 -3.45
N VAL A 79 1.29 -3.32 -3.58
CA VAL A 79 0.80 -2.22 -2.72
C VAL A 79 -0.46 -1.64 -3.35
N ILE A 80 -1.56 -1.67 -2.61
CA ILE A 80 -2.86 -1.21 -3.08
C ILE A 80 -3.34 -0.06 -2.20
N ALA A 81 -3.51 1.12 -2.78
CA ALA A 81 -4.22 2.21 -2.13
C ALA A 81 -5.73 1.94 -2.22
N ALA A 82 -6.41 1.94 -1.07
CA ALA A 82 -7.82 1.57 -1.01
C ALA A 82 -8.73 2.53 -1.80
N GLY A 83 -8.49 3.83 -1.65
CA GLY A 83 -9.38 4.85 -2.20
C GLY A 83 -10.76 4.84 -1.56
N GLU A 84 -11.68 5.56 -2.15
CA GLU A 84 -13.09 5.55 -1.76
C GLU A 84 -13.99 5.19 -2.94
N VAL A 85 -15.08 4.48 -2.68
CA VAL A 85 -16.11 4.21 -3.69
C VAL A 85 -17.16 5.29 -3.63
N ARG A 86 -17.38 5.98 -4.77
CA ARG A 86 -18.44 6.98 -4.91
C ARG A 86 -19.82 6.32 -4.96
N PRO A 87 -20.91 7.07 -4.76
CA PRO A 87 -22.28 6.52 -4.86
C PRO A 87 -22.60 5.87 -6.21
N ASP A 88 -21.93 6.28 -7.28
CA ASP A 88 -22.08 5.70 -8.62
C ASP A 88 -21.22 4.43 -8.85
N GLY A 89 -20.50 3.98 -7.82
CA GLY A 89 -19.61 2.82 -7.88
C GLY A 89 -18.20 3.11 -8.43
N SER A 90 -17.92 4.34 -8.88
CA SER A 90 -16.58 4.72 -9.34
C SER A 90 -15.60 4.90 -8.18
N LEU A 91 -14.32 4.63 -8.44
CA LEU A 91 -13.26 4.84 -7.46
C LEU A 91 -12.84 6.32 -7.40
N ARG A 92 -12.78 6.89 -6.20
CA ARG A 92 -12.09 8.15 -5.92
C ARG A 92 -10.67 7.86 -5.43
N PHE A 93 -9.69 8.42 -6.09
CA PHE A 93 -8.30 8.37 -5.63
C PHE A 93 -8.14 9.26 -4.40
N ALA A 94 -7.83 8.64 -3.26
CA ALA A 94 -7.70 9.30 -1.98
C ALA A 94 -6.25 9.69 -1.73
N VAL A 95 -5.94 10.99 -1.57
CA VAL A 95 -4.55 11.46 -1.38
C VAL A 95 -3.91 10.87 -0.12
N GLU A 96 -4.69 10.65 0.92
CA GLU A 96 -4.23 10.02 2.17
C GLU A 96 -3.71 8.60 1.93
N ASP A 97 -4.39 7.82 1.10
CA ASP A 97 -3.99 6.46 0.77
C ASP A 97 -2.80 6.44 -0.19
N LEU A 98 -2.71 7.41 -1.12
CA LEU A 98 -1.53 7.59 -1.95
C LEU A 98 -0.28 7.88 -1.12
N LEU A 99 -0.38 8.78 -0.15
CA LEU A 99 0.74 9.12 0.73
C LEU A 99 1.12 7.93 1.63
N GLY A 100 0.15 7.18 2.13
CA GLY A 100 0.39 5.94 2.88
C GLY A 100 1.09 4.88 2.05
N ALA A 101 0.60 4.62 0.84
CA ALA A 101 1.21 3.67 -0.10
C ALA A 101 2.63 4.10 -0.49
N GLY A 102 2.81 5.37 -0.82
CA GLY A 102 4.13 5.94 -1.14
C GLY A 102 5.12 5.80 0.01
N ALA A 103 4.66 6.00 1.25
CA ALA A 103 5.49 5.82 2.45
C ALA A 103 5.94 4.37 2.64
N VAL A 104 5.06 3.40 2.37
CA VAL A 104 5.40 1.97 2.41
C VAL A 104 6.43 1.64 1.33
N ILE A 105 6.22 2.08 0.10
CA ILE A 105 7.12 1.82 -1.03
C ILE A 105 8.51 2.44 -0.77
N ASP A 106 8.56 3.66 -0.25
CA ASP A 106 9.80 4.34 0.14
C ASP A 106 10.56 3.54 1.22
N ALA A 107 9.86 3.07 2.25
CA ALA A 107 10.46 2.25 3.31
C ALA A 107 10.96 0.88 2.79
N LEU A 108 10.27 0.26 1.83
CA LEU A 108 10.74 -0.96 1.18
C LEU A 108 12.06 -0.71 0.42
N ALA A 109 12.15 0.41 -0.30
CA ALA A 109 13.37 0.80 -0.99
C ALA A 109 14.55 1.03 -0.03
N ASP A 110 14.30 1.61 1.15
CA ASP A 110 15.31 1.83 2.19
C ASP A 110 15.97 0.53 2.68
N VAL A 111 15.26 -0.60 2.63
CA VAL A 111 15.79 -1.94 2.99
C VAL A 111 16.26 -2.75 1.78
N GLY A 112 16.32 -2.15 0.59
CA GLY A 112 16.82 -2.77 -0.63
C GLY A 112 15.77 -3.55 -1.46
N ILE A 113 14.49 -3.42 -1.14
CA ILE A 113 13.36 -3.92 -1.94
C ILE A 113 12.90 -2.77 -2.85
N ASP A 114 13.63 -2.52 -3.92
CA ASP A 114 13.56 -1.29 -4.71
C ASP A 114 13.26 -1.49 -6.22
N TYR A 115 13.04 -2.74 -6.64
CA TYR A 115 12.65 -3.00 -8.04
C TYR A 115 11.17 -2.67 -8.27
N CYS A 116 10.91 -1.38 -8.42
CA CYS A 116 9.60 -0.74 -8.46
C CYS A 116 9.03 -0.61 -9.87
N SER A 117 7.72 -0.80 -10.01
CA SER A 117 6.99 -0.36 -11.21
C SER A 117 7.02 1.17 -11.33
N PRO A 118 6.80 1.74 -12.53
CA PRO A 118 6.66 3.19 -12.70
C PRO A 118 5.57 3.78 -11.80
N GLU A 119 4.47 3.06 -11.60
CA GLU A 119 3.35 3.46 -10.75
C GLU A 119 3.76 3.51 -9.28
N SER A 120 4.49 2.49 -8.80
CA SER A 120 5.01 2.49 -7.43
C SER A 120 6.08 3.56 -7.22
N ALA A 121 6.95 3.79 -8.19
CA ALA A 121 7.93 4.88 -8.13
C ALA A 121 7.26 6.26 -8.06
N ALA A 122 6.17 6.48 -8.80
CA ALA A 122 5.40 7.72 -8.73
C ALA A 122 4.72 7.91 -7.37
N ALA A 123 4.16 6.85 -6.78
CA ALA A 123 3.57 6.90 -5.43
C ALA A 123 4.62 7.23 -4.36
N ALA A 124 5.80 6.61 -4.41
CA ALA A 124 6.91 6.93 -3.50
C ALA A 124 7.38 8.39 -3.67
N ALA A 125 7.49 8.88 -4.91
CA ALA A 125 7.84 10.27 -5.19
C ALA A 125 6.82 11.27 -4.63
N ALA A 126 5.53 10.94 -4.69
CA ALA A 126 4.48 11.76 -4.08
C ALA A 126 4.68 11.88 -2.56
N TYR A 127 4.92 10.76 -1.87
CA TYR A 127 5.19 10.78 -0.43
C TYR A 127 6.47 11.55 -0.09
N THR A 128 7.59 11.24 -0.74
CA THR A 128 8.89 11.89 -0.42
C THR A 128 8.87 13.38 -0.69
N GLY A 129 8.20 13.83 -1.73
CA GLY A 129 8.02 15.24 -2.06
C GLY A 129 7.11 15.99 -1.08
N LEU A 130 6.18 15.31 -0.43
CA LEU A 130 5.14 15.90 0.43
C LEU A 130 5.28 15.52 1.90
N ARG A 131 6.30 14.76 2.28
CA ARG A 131 6.43 14.16 3.63
C ARG A 131 6.38 15.19 4.76
N ASN A 132 6.89 16.39 4.54
CA ASN A 132 6.89 17.46 5.56
C ASN A 132 5.51 18.10 5.76
N ALA A 133 4.56 17.87 4.84
CA ALA A 133 3.20 18.38 4.88
C ALA A 133 2.15 17.27 5.09
N THR A 134 2.58 16.03 5.27
CA THR A 134 1.71 14.84 5.23
C THR A 134 0.54 14.93 6.21
N SER A 135 0.78 15.29 7.47
CA SER A 135 -0.28 15.45 8.49
C SER A 135 -1.34 16.46 8.05
N HIS A 136 -0.89 17.61 7.56
CA HIS A 136 -1.79 18.67 7.08
C HIS A 136 -2.57 18.20 5.84
N LEU A 137 -1.93 17.58 4.88
CA LEU A 137 -2.56 17.12 3.64
C LEU A 137 -3.62 16.04 3.92
N ILE A 138 -3.33 15.09 4.80
CA ILE A 138 -4.28 14.04 5.19
C ILE A 138 -5.47 14.64 5.93
N SER A 139 -5.25 15.47 6.93
CA SER A 139 -6.36 16.10 7.69
C SER A 139 -7.21 17.06 6.83
N SER A 140 -6.63 17.61 5.78
CA SER A 140 -7.30 18.52 4.83
C SER A 140 -7.82 17.82 3.58
N SER A 141 -7.60 16.52 3.43
CA SER A 141 -8.17 15.73 2.35
C SER A 141 -9.69 15.70 2.42
N ALA A 142 -10.36 15.28 1.34
CA ALA A 142 -11.82 15.17 1.35
C ALA A 142 -12.31 14.23 2.47
N SER A 143 -11.66 13.06 2.62
CA SER A 143 -11.98 12.11 3.70
C SER A 143 -11.65 12.69 5.08
N GLY A 144 -10.51 13.34 5.23
CA GLY A 144 -10.13 14.00 6.47
C GLY A 144 -11.12 15.07 6.89
N GLN A 145 -11.60 15.88 5.97
CA GLN A 145 -12.64 16.89 6.24
C GLN A 145 -13.98 16.25 6.59
N ALA A 146 -14.38 15.19 5.89
CA ALA A 146 -15.60 14.44 6.18
C ALA A 146 -15.59 13.80 7.59
N LEU A 147 -14.41 13.41 8.08
CA LEU A 147 -14.19 12.88 9.42
C LEU A 147 -13.97 13.96 10.50
N GLY A 148 -14.12 15.23 10.16
CA GLY A 148 -13.93 16.34 11.11
C GLY A 148 -12.45 16.66 11.38
N ARG A 149 -11.57 16.40 10.41
CA ARG A 149 -10.12 16.65 10.48
C ARG A 149 -9.45 15.94 11.68
N PRO A 150 -9.48 14.61 11.72
CA PRO A 150 -8.90 13.87 12.82
C PRO A 150 -7.38 14.09 12.92
N ALA A 151 -6.84 13.88 14.12
CA ALA A 151 -5.40 13.80 14.29
C ALA A 151 -4.87 12.57 13.52
N VAL A 152 -3.82 12.78 12.74
CA VAL A 152 -3.22 11.71 11.91
C VAL A 152 -2.10 11.05 12.71
N GLN A 153 -2.19 9.73 12.87
CA GLN A 153 -1.14 8.92 13.50
C GLN A 153 0.01 8.73 12.51
N LEU A 154 1.11 9.43 12.76
CA LEU A 154 2.35 9.34 11.97
C LEU A 154 3.52 8.74 12.76
N ASP A 155 3.38 8.62 14.08
CA ASP A 155 4.40 8.03 14.94
C ASP A 155 4.58 6.54 14.60
N ALA A 156 5.84 6.08 14.69
CA ALA A 156 6.17 4.73 14.32
C ALA A 156 5.44 3.69 15.19
N VAL A 157 4.89 2.68 14.53
CA VAL A 157 4.26 1.51 15.13
C VAL A 157 5.00 0.26 14.65
N ASP A 158 5.47 -0.55 15.59
CA ASP A 158 6.25 -1.77 15.34
C ASP A 158 5.33 -3.00 15.15
N GLU A 159 4.27 -2.84 14.36
CA GLU A 159 3.29 -3.90 14.14
C GLU A 159 2.93 -4.04 12.66
N VAL A 160 2.90 -5.29 12.19
CA VAL A 160 2.35 -5.66 10.88
C VAL A 160 0.98 -6.28 11.10
N ALA A 161 -0.06 -5.55 10.68
CA ALA A 161 -1.44 -6.02 10.81
C ALA A 161 -1.76 -7.04 9.70
N VAL A 162 -1.88 -8.31 10.04
CA VAL A 162 -2.38 -9.33 9.10
C VAL A 162 -3.89 -9.22 9.02
N LEU A 163 -4.40 -8.77 7.87
CA LEU A 163 -5.83 -8.57 7.63
C LEU A 163 -6.47 -9.83 7.04
N ARG A 164 -5.70 -10.62 6.28
CA ARG A 164 -6.08 -11.93 5.76
C ARG A 164 -4.84 -12.80 5.68
N GLU A 165 -4.92 -14.01 6.23
CA GLU A 165 -3.83 -14.98 6.20
C GLU A 165 -3.39 -15.31 4.78
N PHE A 166 -2.08 -15.43 4.57
CA PHE A 166 -1.52 -15.84 3.29
C PHE A 166 -1.20 -17.32 3.28
N ARG A 167 -1.35 -17.90 2.11
CA ARG A 167 -0.90 -19.27 1.86
C ARG A 167 0.61 -19.23 1.67
N VAL A 168 1.34 -19.95 2.53
CA VAL A 168 2.76 -20.19 2.32
C VAL A 168 2.89 -21.00 1.03
N ARG A 169 3.63 -20.50 0.05
CA ARG A 169 4.01 -21.32 -1.09
C ARG A 169 4.91 -22.44 -0.56
N GLY A 170 4.42 -23.67 -0.66
CA GLY A 170 5.17 -24.87 -0.32
C GLY A 170 6.16 -25.25 -1.43
#